data_fd61181f28ca12b4cbafd0992d0312d6
#
_entry.id   fd61181f28ca12b4cbafd0992d0312d6
#
_cell.length_a   1.000
_cell.length_b   1.000
_cell.length_c   1.000
_cell.angle_alpha   90.00
_cell.angle_beta   90.00
_cell.angle_gamma   90.00
#
_symmetry.space_group_name_H-M   'P 1'
#
loop_
_entity.id
_entity.type
_entity.pdbx_description
1 polymer ?
#
loop_
_entity_poly.entity_id
_entity_poly.type
_entity_poly.pdbx_seq_one_letter_code
_entity_poly.pdbx_strand_id
1 'polypeptide(L)'
;MTADNSEQIAQWNGALGERWAAMQREIDRIVVPFGDAALRAAAPQPGERVIDVGCGCGDTSIELARSVGETGAVLGVDVSQPMLEVARARAVSTNRANLSFENVDASEAALPTETDLVFSRFGVMFFSQPFDAFRHLRKSLRKDGRCVFVCWRAPRDNPWATVSLSAARAAMGVTAGPSDPYAPGPFAFADDERVHAILSDAGFDAIRMQRVDVPLSLGTTARSAAQFALQVGPVSRFARESGFEHLPTILDAVERAFAPLAEAEGQVRLNGSTWIVSATNPG
;
A
#
# COMPACT_ATOMS: atom_id res chain seq x y z
N MET A 1 -4.27 0.71 -27.41
CA MET A 1 -4.34 -0.49 -26.56
C MET A 1 -4.30 0.05 -25.15
N THR A 2 -5.37 -0.12 -24.39
CA THR A 2 -5.40 0.21 -22.96
C THR A 2 -4.38 -0.70 -22.26
N ALA A 3 -3.42 -0.12 -21.53
CA ALA A 3 -2.52 -0.92 -20.69
C ALA A 3 -3.39 -1.65 -19.67
N ASP A 4 -3.44 -2.96 -19.75
CA ASP A 4 -4.11 -3.79 -18.75
C ASP A 4 -3.25 -3.91 -17.47
N ASN A 5 -3.78 -4.49 -16.42
CA ASN A 5 -3.10 -4.64 -15.14
C ASN A 5 -2.24 -5.92 -15.07
N SER A 6 -2.05 -6.62 -16.19
CA SER A 6 -1.42 -7.95 -16.26
C SER A 6 0.00 -7.97 -15.71
N GLU A 7 0.79 -6.91 -15.95
CA GLU A 7 2.15 -6.81 -15.40
C GLU A 7 2.14 -6.72 -13.87
N GLN A 8 1.24 -5.93 -13.29
CA GLN A 8 1.09 -5.84 -11.82
C GLN A 8 0.63 -7.17 -11.24
N ILE A 9 -0.35 -7.81 -11.87
CA ILE A 9 -0.84 -9.14 -11.46
C ILE A 9 0.32 -10.15 -11.48
N ALA A 10 1.13 -10.19 -12.53
CA ALA A 10 2.27 -11.09 -12.63
C ALA A 10 3.33 -10.82 -11.56
N GLN A 11 3.63 -9.54 -11.27
CA GLN A 11 4.61 -9.17 -10.24
C GLN A 11 4.14 -9.57 -8.83
N TRP A 12 2.86 -9.31 -8.48
CA TRP A 12 2.30 -9.63 -7.17
C TRP A 12 1.98 -11.11 -6.95
N ASN A 13 1.85 -11.91 -8.01
CA ASN A 13 1.78 -13.37 -7.93
C ASN A 13 3.13 -14.07 -7.99
N GLY A 14 4.21 -13.35 -8.28
CA GLY A 14 5.57 -13.87 -8.29
C GLY A 14 6.31 -13.60 -6.98
N ALA A 15 7.65 -13.58 -7.09
CA ALA A 15 8.57 -13.41 -5.96
C ALA A 15 8.33 -12.15 -5.10
N LEU A 16 7.66 -11.11 -5.62
CA LEU A 16 7.30 -9.94 -4.84
C LEU A 16 6.20 -10.28 -3.82
N GLY A 17 5.10 -10.88 -4.27
CA GLY A 17 3.99 -11.27 -3.39
C GLY A 17 4.40 -12.33 -2.38
N GLU A 18 5.18 -13.35 -2.79
CA GLU A 18 5.73 -14.37 -1.89
C GLU A 18 6.56 -13.73 -0.76
N ARG A 19 7.41 -12.74 -1.10
CA ARG A 19 8.22 -12.02 -0.10
C ARG A 19 7.37 -11.21 0.85
N TRP A 20 6.37 -10.49 0.34
CA TRP A 20 5.45 -9.71 1.17
C TRP A 20 4.65 -10.61 2.11
N ALA A 21 4.21 -11.77 1.63
CA ALA A 21 3.57 -12.78 2.46
C ALA A 21 4.50 -13.31 3.56
N ALA A 22 5.76 -13.61 3.22
CA ALA A 22 6.74 -14.08 4.18
C ALA A 22 7.12 -13.04 5.24
N MET A 23 7.13 -11.76 4.87
CA MET A 23 7.48 -10.62 5.74
C MET A 23 6.26 -9.91 6.34
N GLN A 24 5.09 -10.53 6.29
CA GLN A 24 3.83 -9.91 6.70
C GLN A 24 3.90 -9.23 8.07
N ARG A 25 4.48 -9.87 9.09
CA ARG A 25 4.53 -9.34 10.46
C ARG A 25 5.39 -8.07 10.57
N GLU A 26 6.54 -8.07 9.88
CA GLU A 26 7.46 -6.93 9.86
C GLU A 26 6.85 -5.75 9.12
N ILE A 27 6.22 -6.01 7.98
CA ILE A 27 5.56 -4.99 7.16
C ILE A 27 4.38 -4.40 7.92
N ASP A 28 3.48 -5.23 8.47
CA ASP A 28 2.31 -4.76 9.22
C ASP A 28 2.74 -3.84 10.35
N ARG A 29 3.75 -4.23 11.16
CA ARG A 29 4.24 -3.40 12.26
C ARG A 29 4.66 -1.99 11.82
N ILE A 30 5.21 -1.85 10.61
CA ILE A 30 5.67 -0.56 10.08
C ILE A 30 4.50 0.26 9.54
N VAL A 31 3.51 -0.38 8.90
CA VAL A 31 2.43 0.33 8.22
C VAL A 31 1.13 0.47 9.03
N VAL A 32 1.01 -0.25 10.18
CA VAL A 32 -0.15 -0.15 11.10
C VAL A 32 -0.51 1.29 11.46
N PRO A 33 0.41 2.20 11.82
CA PRO A 33 0.02 3.57 12.19
C PRO A 33 -0.71 4.33 11.07
N PHE A 34 -0.38 4.06 9.81
CA PHE A 34 -1.08 4.64 8.66
C PHE A 34 -2.45 3.96 8.44
N GLY A 35 -2.51 2.64 8.62
CA GLY A 35 -3.77 1.89 8.61
C GLY A 35 -4.74 2.41 9.67
N ASP A 36 -4.28 2.60 10.90
CA ASP A 36 -5.08 3.16 11.99
C ASP A 36 -5.58 4.58 11.69
N ALA A 37 -4.74 5.42 11.09
CA ALA A 37 -5.14 6.76 10.68
C ALA A 37 -6.22 6.72 9.59
N ALA A 38 -6.08 5.83 8.60
CA ALA A 38 -7.07 5.64 7.54
C ALA A 38 -8.38 5.04 8.08
N LEU A 39 -8.32 4.07 9.00
CA LEU A 39 -9.50 3.48 9.65
C LEU A 39 -10.26 4.54 10.48
N ARG A 40 -9.55 5.40 11.20
CA ARG A 40 -10.19 6.53 11.91
C ARG A 40 -10.88 7.50 10.94
N ALA A 41 -10.27 7.80 9.80
CA ALA A 41 -10.87 8.67 8.78
C ALA A 41 -12.06 7.98 8.10
N ALA A 42 -12.00 6.68 7.88
CA ALA A 42 -13.09 5.87 7.33
C ALA A 42 -14.26 5.73 8.30
N ALA A 43 -14.00 5.72 9.61
CA ALA A 43 -15.01 5.59 10.68
C ALA A 43 -16.05 4.49 10.39
N PRO A 44 -15.63 3.22 10.17
CA PRO A 44 -16.56 2.16 9.82
C PRO A 44 -17.61 1.97 10.93
N GLN A 45 -18.89 1.82 10.53
CA GLN A 45 -20.01 1.69 11.45
C GLN A 45 -20.50 0.26 11.53
N PRO A 46 -21.06 -0.19 12.67
CA PRO A 46 -21.71 -1.49 12.78
C PRO A 46 -22.78 -1.70 11.69
N GLY A 47 -22.75 -2.86 11.05
CA GLY A 47 -23.68 -3.23 10.00
C GLY A 47 -23.25 -2.82 8.58
N GLU A 48 -22.17 -2.06 8.41
CA GLU A 48 -21.72 -1.63 7.09
C GLU A 48 -21.14 -2.77 6.24
N ARG A 49 -21.28 -2.62 4.94
CA ARG A 49 -20.65 -3.46 3.91
C ARG A 49 -19.42 -2.74 3.36
N VAL A 50 -18.28 -3.40 3.44
CA VAL A 50 -16.98 -2.81 3.11
C VAL A 50 -16.25 -3.64 2.07
N ILE A 51 -15.61 -2.98 1.10
CA ILE A 51 -14.61 -3.58 0.21
C ILE A 51 -13.25 -3.02 0.60
N ASP A 52 -12.29 -3.92 0.94
CA ASP A 52 -10.88 -3.58 1.21
C ASP A 52 -10.04 -3.91 -0.02
N VAL A 53 -9.65 -2.88 -0.79
CA VAL A 53 -8.96 -2.98 -2.08
C VAL A 53 -7.45 -3.05 -1.89
N GLY A 54 -6.81 -4.10 -2.45
CA GLY A 54 -5.41 -4.39 -2.22
C GLY A 54 -5.17 -4.79 -0.77
N CYS A 55 -6.02 -5.69 -0.26
CA CYS A 55 -6.04 -6.07 1.16
C CYS A 55 -4.79 -6.83 1.63
N GLY A 56 -3.99 -7.33 0.70
CA GLY A 56 -2.75 -8.06 0.97
C GLY A 56 -2.95 -9.24 1.93
N CYS A 57 -2.22 -9.24 3.03
CA CYS A 57 -2.31 -10.26 4.07
C CYS A 57 -3.47 -10.04 5.07
N GLY A 58 -4.42 -9.16 4.75
CA GLY A 58 -5.72 -9.04 5.43
C GLY A 58 -5.71 -8.27 6.75
N ASP A 59 -4.66 -7.54 7.09
CA ASP A 59 -4.57 -6.81 8.35
C ASP A 59 -5.71 -5.81 8.54
N THR A 60 -5.90 -4.90 7.58
CA THR A 60 -6.98 -3.91 7.57
C THR A 60 -8.36 -4.56 7.44
N SER A 61 -8.49 -5.62 6.64
CA SER A 61 -9.75 -6.35 6.48
C SER A 61 -10.24 -6.96 7.80
N ILE A 62 -9.33 -7.50 8.62
CA ILE A 62 -9.65 -8.05 9.96
C ILE A 62 -10.13 -6.93 10.89
N GLU A 63 -9.47 -5.76 10.90
CA GLU A 63 -9.88 -4.62 11.72
C GLU A 63 -11.20 -4.00 11.26
N LEU A 64 -11.44 -3.92 9.94
CA LEU A 64 -12.72 -3.52 9.37
C LEU A 64 -13.83 -4.49 9.79
N ALA A 65 -13.62 -5.82 9.67
CA ALA A 65 -14.60 -6.83 10.06
C ALA A 65 -14.93 -6.78 11.56
N ARG A 66 -13.95 -6.42 12.40
CA ARG A 66 -14.16 -6.16 13.81
C ARG A 66 -15.07 -4.94 14.04
N SER A 67 -14.79 -3.86 13.30
CA SER A 67 -15.48 -2.59 13.45
C SER A 67 -16.94 -2.64 12.99
N VAL A 68 -17.21 -3.30 11.85
CA VAL A 68 -18.57 -3.42 11.32
C VAL A 68 -19.44 -4.47 12.07
N GLY A 69 -18.80 -5.33 12.88
CA GLY A 69 -19.51 -6.31 13.69
C GLY A 69 -20.22 -7.41 12.89
N GLU A 70 -20.95 -8.28 13.58
CA GLU A 70 -21.57 -9.49 12.99
C GLU A 70 -22.64 -9.20 11.94
N THR A 71 -23.27 -8.03 12.01
CA THR A 71 -24.31 -7.60 11.05
C THR A 71 -23.75 -6.92 9.80
N GLY A 72 -22.48 -6.54 9.82
CA GLY A 72 -21.76 -6.00 8.67
C GLY A 72 -21.05 -7.09 7.87
N ALA A 73 -20.42 -6.71 6.76
CA ALA A 73 -19.66 -7.63 5.93
C ALA A 73 -18.41 -6.94 5.36
N VAL A 74 -17.30 -7.66 5.27
CA VAL A 74 -16.07 -7.18 4.64
C VAL A 74 -15.63 -8.16 3.56
N LEU A 75 -15.38 -7.63 2.37
CA LEU A 75 -14.74 -8.33 1.27
C LEU A 75 -13.35 -7.73 1.06
N GLY A 76 -12.30 -8.49 1.37
CA GLY A 76 -10.94 -8.16 0.97
C GLY A 76 -10.67 -8.65 -0.46
N VAL A 77 -10.18 -7.78 -1.32
CA VAL A 77 -9.80 -8.14 -2.69
C VAL A 77 -8.33 -7.81 -2.94
N ASP A 78 -7.62 -8.73 -3.59
CA ASP A 78 -6.22 -8.56 -3.96
C ASP A 78 -5.89 -9.42 -5.19
N VAL A 79 -4.93 -9.00 -5.99
CA VAL A 79 -4.44 -9.77 -7.13
C VAL A 79 -3.40 -10.82 -6.70
N SER A 80 -2.81 -10.70 -5.51
CA SER A 80 -1.75 -11.57 -5.01
C SER A 80 -2.29 -12.81 -4.30
N GLN A 81 -2.29 -13.94 -4.97
CA GLN A 81 -2.67 -15.22 -4.36
C GLN A 81 -1.82 -15.57 -3.12
N PRO A 82 -0.46 -15.42 -3.14
CA PRO A 82 0.36 -15.73 -1.95
C PRO A 82 -0.02 -14.91 -0.71
N MET A 83 -0.34 -13.63 -0.88
CA MET A 83 -0.76 -12.78 0.23
C MET A 83 -2.16 -13.15 0.73
N LEU A 84 -3.09 -13.47 -0.18
CA LEU A 84 -4.44 -13.90 0.18
C LEU A 84 -4.47 -15.24 0.93
N GLU A 85 -3.55 -16.14 0.68
CA GLU A 85 -3.40 -17.39 1.47
C GLU A 85 -3.08 -17.07 2.93
N VAL A 86 -2.19 -16.10 3.18
CA VAL A 86 -1.92 -15.60 4.54
C VAL A 86 -3.14 -14.92 5.13
N ALA A 87 -3.85 -14.08 4.35
CA ALA A 87 -5.06 -13.39 4.80
C ALA A 87 -6.15 -14.36 5.25
N ARG A 88 -6.42 -15.39 4.45
CA ARG A 88 -7.40 -16.44 4.77
C ARG A 88 -7.01 -17.23 6.02
N ALA A 89 -5.75 -17.61 6.17
CA ALA A 89 -5.26 -18.29 7.37
C ALA A 89 -5.41 -17.43 8.63
N ARG A 90 -5.14 -16.13 8.54
CA ARG A 90 -5.33 -15.18 9.64
C ARG A 90 -6.82 -15.01 9.99
N ALA A 91 -7.70 -14.90 8.99
CA ALA A 91 -9.14 -14.77 9.22
C ALA A 91 -9.73 -15.97 9.98
N VAL A 92 -9.32 -17.20 9.63
CA VAL A 92 -9.71 -18.41 10.36
C VAL A 92 -9.38 -18.29 11.85
N SER A 93 -8.19 -17.77 12.18
CA SER A 93 -7.77 -17.61 13.58
C SER A 93 -8.59 -16.58 14.37
N THR A 94 -9.27 -15.66 13.67
CA THR A 94 -10.12 -14.63 14.30
C THR A 94 -11.58 -15.04 14.45
N ASN A 95 -11.96 -16.19 13.89
CA ASN A 95 -13.34 -16.74 13.89
C ASN A 95 -14.41 -15.72 13.43
N ARG A 96 -14.10 -14.96 12.35
CA ARG A 96 -15.01 -13.95 11.82
C ARG A 96 -15.75 -14.44 10.58
N ALA A 97 -17.03 -14.73 10.73
CA ALA A 97 -17.90 -15.18 9.65
C ALA A 97 -18.26 -14.05 8.65
N ASN A 98 -18.07 -12.79 9.05
CA ASN A 98 -18.39 -11.59 8.26
C ASN A 98 -17.22 -11.10 7.40
N LEU A 99 -16.15 -11.90 7.23
CA LEU A 99 -14.95 -11.57 6.44
C LEU A 99 -14.69 -12.62 5.37
N SER A 100 -14.56 -12.19 4.13
CA SER A 100 -14.20 -13.02 2.98
C SER A 100 -13.09 -12.39 2.15
N PHE A 101 -12.42 -13.22 1.33
CA PHE A 101 -11.32 -12.79 0.46
C PHE A 101 -11.45 -13.37 -0.95
N GLU A 102 -11.29 -12.50 -1.97
CA GLU A 102 -11.32 -12.88 -3.37
C GLU A 102 -10.03 -12.47 -4.08
N ASN A 103 -9.55 -13.36 -4.98
CA ASN A 103 -8.40 -13.08 -5.82
C ASN A 103 -8.87 -12.50 -7.14
N VAL A 104 -9.00 -11.19 -7.19
CA VAL A 104 -9.52 -10.45 -8.35
C VAL A 104 -8.82 -9.11 -8.50
N ASP A 105 -8.81 -8.59 -9.73
CA ASP A 105 -8.42 -7.21 -10.00
C ASP A 105 -9.60 -6.28 -9.73
N ALA A 106 -9.50 -5.47 -8.68
CA ALA A 106 -10.54 -4.52 -8.30
C ALA A 106 -10.78 -3.42 -9.33
N SER A 107 -9.89 -3.22 -10.31
CA SER A 107 -10.07 -2.22 -11.36
C SER A 107 -11.14 -2.59 -12.39
N GLU A 108 -11.47 -3.90 -12.51
CA GLU A 108 -12.41 -4.39 -13.54
C GLU A 108 -13.35 -5.51 -13.08
N ALA A 109 -13.05 -6.19 -11.96
CA ALA A 109 -13.85 -7.30 -11.48
C ALA A 109 -15.27 -6.88 -11.07
N ALA A 110 -16.22 -7.77 -11.19
CA ALA A 110 -17.57 -7.56 -10.66
C ALA A 110 -17.53 -7.50 -9.13
N LEU A 111 -17.64 -6.31 -8.57
CA LEU A 111 -17.67 -6.08 -7.13
C LEU A 111 -19.12 -6.00 -6.61
N PRO A 112 -19.38 -6.32 -5.32
CA PRO A 112 -20.68 -6.11 -4.70
C PRO A 112 -21.11 -4.64 -4.85
N THR A 113 -22.40 -4.45 -5.13
CA THR A 113 -23.05 -3.12 -5.17
C THR A 113 -23.63 -2.77 -3.80
N GLU A 114 -24.11 -1.53 -3.62
CA GLU A 114 -24.68 -1.03 -2.38
C GLU A 114 -23.71 -1.16 -1.18
N THR A 115 -22.42 -0.95 -1.47
CA THR A 115 -21.34 -0.94 -0.49
C THR A 115 -21.29 0.41 0.23
N ASP A 116 -21.08 0.42 1.53
CA ASP A 116 -21.00 1.64 2.35
C ASP A 116 -19.62 2.30 2.28
N LEU A 117 -18.59 1.47 2.19
CA LEU A 117 -17.20 1.91 2.23
C LEU A 117 -16.33 1.10 1.26
N VAL A 118 -15.61 1.79 0.40
CA VAL A 118 -14.40 1.27 -0.28
C VAL A 118 -13.20 1.78 0.49
N PHE A 119 -12.37 0.85 0.97
CA PHE A 119 -11.17 1.14 1.74
C PHE A 119 -9.92 0.62 1.01
N SER A 120 -8.76 1.28 1.21
CA SER A 120 -7.48 0.74 0.74
C SER A 120 -6.32 1.26 1.56
N ARG A 121 -5.42 0.37 1.98
CA ARG A 121 -4.12 0.73 2.54
C ARG A 121 -3.01 0.43 1.54
N PHE A 122 -2.52 1.45 0.83
CA PHE A 122 -1.43 1.37 -0.14
C PHE A 122 -1.69 0.48 -1.38
N GLY A 123 -2.94 0.01 -1.63
CA GLY A 123 -3.26 -0.86 -2.77
C GLY A 123 -3.51 -0.07 -4.06
N VAL A 124 -4.30 1.01 -3.98
CA VAL A 124 -4.78 1.75 -5.17
C VAL A 124 -3.69 2.43 -6.00
N MET A 125 -2.49 2.62 -5.45
CA MET A 125 -1.35 3.22 -6.17
C MET A 125 -0.80 2.34 -7.30
N PHE A 126 -1.24 1.09 -7.37
CA PHE A 126 -0.77 0.12 -8.36
C PHE A 126 -1.73 -0.07 -9.54
N PHE A 127 -2.82 0.67 -9.60
CA PHE A 127 -3.69 0.66 -10.78
C PHE A 127 -2.99 1.21 -12.02
N SER A 128 -3.01 0.45 -13.11
CA SER A 128 -2.45 0.87 -14.40
C SER A 128 -3.28 2.00 -15.03
N GLN A 129 -4.60 1.98 -14.82
CA GLN A 129 -5.57 2.97 -15.32
C GLN A 129 -6.39 3.52 -14.14
N PRO A 130 -5.81 4.42 -13.30
CA PRO A 130 -6.47 4.83 -12.07
C PRO A 130 -7.79 5.58 -12.29
N PHE A 131 -7.93 6.35 -13.37
CA PHE A 131 -9.17 7.04 -13.70
C PHE A 131 -10.33 6.05 -13.91
N ASP A 132 -10.10 5.00 -14.69
CA ASP A 132 -11.11 3.98 -14.97
C ASP A 132 -11.37 3.11 -13.73
N ALA A 133 -10.31 2.76 -12.99
CA ALA A 133 -10.43 2.00 -11.77
C ALA A 133 -11.30 2.70 -10.71
N PHE A 134 -11.11 4.00 -10.48
CA PHE A 134 -11.94 4.73 -9.52
C PHE A 134 -13.37 4.97 -10.01
N ARG A 135 -13.61 5.13 -11.33
CA ARG A 135 -14.97 5.12 -11.89
C ARG A 135 -15.65 3.76 -11.65
N HIS A 136 -14.87 2.67 -11.77
CA HIS A 136 -15.37 1.33 -11.52
C HIS A 136 -15.69 1.11 -10.03
N LEU A 137 -14.76 1.45 -9.13
CA LEU A 137 -14.95 1.35 -7.69
C LEU A 137 -16.15 2.18 -7.20
N ARG A 138 -16.38 3.38 -7.77
CA ARG A 138 -17.54 4.20 -7.41
C ARG A 138 -18.88 3.50 -7.66
N LYS A 139 -18.97 2.69 -8.71
CA LYS A 139 -20.21 1.93 -9.04
C LYS A 139 -20.55 0.87 -7.98
N SER A 140 -19.60 0.42 -7.17
CA SER A 140 -19.87 -0.48 -6.06
C SER A 140 -20.48 0.22 -4.86
N LEU A 141 -20.27 1.54 -4.73
CA LEU A 141 -20.76 2.32 -3.60
C LEU A 141 -22.23 2.71 -3.78
N ARG A 142 -23.00 2.57 -2.72
CA ARG A 142 -24.32 3.19 -2.64
C ARG A 142 -24.21 4.73 -2.67
N LYS A 143 -25.35 5.39 -2.86
CA LYS A 143 -25.42 6.83 -2.64
C LYS A 143 -24.96 7.17 -1.21
N ASP A 144 -24.19 8.25 -1.07
CA ASP A 144 -23.55 8.70 0.19
C ASP A 144 -22.54 7.69 0.77
N GLY A 145 -22.23 6.62 0.03
CA GLY A 145 -21.12 5.71 0.35
C GLY A 145 -19.77 6.43 0.17
N ARG A 146 -18.76 5.99 0.90
CA ARG A 146 -17.47 6.68 0.96
C ARG A 146 -16.31 5.83 0.44
N CYS A 147 -15.32 6.48 -0.14
CA CYS A 147 -14.04 5.90 -0.50
C CYS A 147 -12.97 6.50 0.39
N VAL A 148 -12.20 5.67 1.09
CA VAL A 148 -11.10 6.11 1.95
C VAL A 148 -9.86 5.28 1.69
N PHE A 149 -8.74 5.94 1.41
CA PHE A 149 -7.48 5.23 1.20
C PHE A 149 -6.27 6.01 1.72
N VAL A 150 -5.18 5.30 1.93
CA VAL A 150 -3.88 5.86 2.23
C VAL A 150 -2.90 5.59 1.10
N CYS A 151 -2.14 6.61 0.71
CA CYS A 151 -1.07 6.53 -0.29
C CYS A 151 0.15 7.36 0.12
N TRP A 152 1.33 7.02 -0.42
CA TRP A 152 2.55 7.75 -0.11
C TRP A 152 2.55 9.14 -0.76
N ARG A 153 3.05 10.13 -0.02
CA ARG A 153 3.39 11.46 -0.53
C ARG A 153 4.67 11.41 -1.35
N ALA A 154 5.14 12.58 -1.79
CA ALA A 154 6.30 12.69 -2.67
C ALA A 154 7.54 11.94 -2.12
N PRO A 155 8.38 11.37 -2.99
CA PRO A 155 9.61 10.69 -2.56
C PRO A 155 10.50 11.54 -1.64
N ARG A 156 10.59 12.85 -1.87
CA ARG A 156 11.36 13.79 -1.02
C ARG A 156 10.88 13.84 0.44
N ASP A 157 9.62 13.52 0.70
CA ASP A 157 9.02 13.48 2.04
C ASP A 157 9.21 12.10 2.71
N ASN A 158 9.75 11.13 1.97
CA ASN A 158 9.87 9.72 2.35
C ASN A 158 11.33 9.23 2.33
N PRO A 159 12.18 9.69 3.29
CA PRO A 159 13.60 9.32 3.34
C PRO A 159 13.85 7.81 3.47
N TRP A 160 12.90 7.04 4.02
CA TRP A 160 12.99 5.58 4.08
C TRP A 160 13.19 4.93 2.69
N ALA A 161 12.62 5.54 1.65
CA ALA A 161 12.73 5.05 0.28
C ALA A 161 13.91 5.69 -0.46
N THR A 162 14.12 7.01 -0.29
CA THR A 162 15.08 7.76 -1.10
C THR A 162 16.52 7.59 -0.64
N VAL A 163 16.78 7.52 0.67
CA VAL A 163 18.14 7.35 1.21
C VAL A 163 18.71 6.01 0.77
N SER A 164 17.98 4.92 0.95
CA SER A 164 18.43 3.58 0.57
C SER A 164 18.66 3.44 -0.94
N LEU A 165 17.73 3.93 -1.75
CA LEU A 165 17.85 3.85 -3.22
C LEU A 165 19.00 4.71 -3.74
N SER A 166 19.21 5.92 -3.21
CA SER A 166 20.30 6.80 -3.59
C SER A 166 21.65 6.20 -3.26
N ALA A 167 21.80 5.62 -2.07
CA ALA A 167 23.03 4.93 -1.66
C ALA A 167 23.36 3.74 -2.57
N ALA A 168 22.35 2.92 -2.89
CA ALA A 168 22.51 1.77 -3.78
C ALA A 168 22.94 2.20 -5.19
N ARG A 169 22.27 3.20 -5.76
CA ARG A 169 22.62 3.74 -7.08
C ARG A 169 24.04 4.30 -7.12
N ALA A 170 24.43 5.08 -6.11
CA ALA A 170 25.78 5.64 -6.02
C ALA A 170 26.84 4.53 -5.95
N ALA A 171 26.61 3.47 -5.17
CA ALA A 171 27.53 2.33 -5.06
C ALA A 171 27.69 1.57 -6.38
N MET A 172 26.65 1.54 -7.20
CA MET A 172 26.67 0.89 -8.51
C MET A 172 27.07 1.81 -9.67
N GLY A 173 27.36 3.09 -9.40
CA GLY A 173 27.67 4.07 -10.44
C GLY A 173 26.51 4.37 -11.39
N VAL A 174 25.26 4.13 -10.94
CA VAL A 174 24.05 4.30 -11.74
C VAL A 174 23.38 5.62 -11.40
N THR A 175 23.22 6.49 -12.39
CA THR A 175 22.42 7.71 -12.27
C THR A 175 20.93 7.41 -12.47
N ALA A 176 20.06 8.16 -11.77
CA ALA A 176 18.62 8.06 -12.01
C ALA A 176 18.30 8.51 -13.44
N GLY A 177 17.74 7.61 -14.22
CA GLY A 177 17.13 7.96 -15.51
C GLY A 177 15.79 8.65 -15.35
N PRO A 178 15.24 9.22 -16.46
CA PRO A 178 13.87 9.71 -16.46
C PRO A 178 12.92 8.56 -16.12
N SER A 179 11.97 8.81 -15.21
CA SER A 179 10.93 7.85 -14.85
C SER A 179 9.57 8.56 -14.92
N ASP A 180 8.56 7.85 -15.35
CA ASP A 180 7.18 8.35 -15.26
C ASP A 180 6.80 8.40 -13.76
N PRO A 181 6.52 9.59 -13.19
CA PRO A 181 6.13 9.72 -11.79
C PRO A 181 4.76 9.10 -11.50
N TYR A 182 4.01 8.79 -12.53
CA TYR A 182 2.65 8.25 -12.47
C TYR A 182 2.56 6.76 -12.81
N ALA A 183 3.69 6.13 -13.14
CA ALA A 183 3.72 4.68 -13.31
C ALA A 183 3.26 3.95 -12.05
N PRO A 184 2.52 2.82 -12.17
CA PRO A 184 2.07 2.04 -11.03
C PRO A 184 3.19 1.74 -10.04
N GLY A 185 2.99 2.14 -8.78
CA GLY A 185 4.02 1.98 -7.76
C GLY A 185 3.78 2.85 -6.52
N PRO A 186 4.67 2.78 -5.52
CA PRO A 186 4.46 3.44 -4.24
C PRO A 186 4.19 4.95 -4.32
N PHE A 187 4.72 5.63 -5.33
CA PHE A 187 4.62 7.08 -5.45
C PHE A 187 3.73 7.57 -6.60
N ALA A 188 2.96 6.67 -7.23
CA ALA A 188 2.06 7.03 -8.33
C ALA A 188 0.96 8.04 -7.91
N PHE A 189 0.65 8.10 -6.62
CA PHE A 189 -0.36 8.99 -6.01
C PHE A 189 0.28 10.06 -5.11
N ALA A 190 1.55 10.38 -5.34
CA ALA A 190 2.27 11.38 -4.56
C ALA A 190 1.75 12.81 -4.77
N ASP A 191 1.29 13.09 -5.98
CA ASP A 191 0.75 14.38 -6.42
C ASP A 191 -0.74 14.48 -6.02
N ASP A 192 -1.04 15.38 -5.09
CA ASP A 192 -2.38 15.59 -4.55
C ASP A 192 -3.35 16.19 -5.58
N GLU A 193 -2.88 17.05 -6.47
CA GLU A 193 -3.71 17.60 -7.56
C GLU A 193 -4.16 16.49 -8.51
N ARG A 194 -3.24 15.56 -8.85
CA ARG A 194 -3.57 14.38 -9.65
C ARG A 194 -4.59 13.48 -8.95
N VAL A 195 -4.39 13.18 -7.67
CA VAL A 195 -5.33 12.34 -6.89
C VAL A 195 -6.72 12.99 -6.86
N HIS A 196 -6.77 14.31 -6.64
CA HIS A 196 -8.02 15.06 -6.71
C HIS A 196 -8.67 14.96 -8.10
N ALA A 197 -7.88 15.10 -9.18
CA ALA A 197 -8.39 14.98 -10.56
C ALA A 197 -8.95 13.58 -10.85
N ILE A 198 -8.26 12.50 -10.41
CA ILE A 198 -8.74 11.12 -10.56
C ILE A 198 -10.11 10.93 -9.90
N LEU A 199 -10.26 11.38 -8.66
CA LEU A 199 -11.51 11.21 -7.91
C LEU A 199 -12.64 12.09 -8.47
N SER A 200 -12.35 13.35 -8.83
CA SER A 200 -13.34 14.25 -9.43
C SER A 200 -13.84 13.73 -10.76
N ASP A 201 -12.94 13.23 -11.62
CA ASP A 201 -13.29 12.64 -12.92
C ASP A 201 -14.11 11.34 -12.76
N ALA A 202 -13.83 10.56 -11.71
CA ALA A 202 -14.63 9.41 -11.35
C ALA A 202 -16.03 9.78 -10.81
N GLY A 203 -16.30 11.06 -10.54
CA GLY A 203 -17.57 11.57 -10.06
C GLY A 203 -17.74 11.49 -8.53
N PHE A 204 -16.65 11.47 -7.77
CA PHE A 204 -16.68 11.63 -6.33
C PHE A 204 -16.78 13.09 -5.92
N ASP A 205 -17.46 13.34 -4.80
CA ASP A 205 -17.58 14.64 -4.15
C ASP A 205 -16.90 14.65 -2.77
N ALA A 206 -16.87 15.83 -2.15
CA ALA A 206 -16.34 16.06 -0.79
C ALA A 206 -14.91 15.49 -0.61
N ILE A 207 -14.08 15.56 -1.65
CA ILE A 207 -12.72 15.05 -1.65
C ILE A 207 -11.89 15.81 -0.62
N ARG A 208 -11.27 15.08 0.30
CA ARG A 208 -10.40 15.62 1.34
C ARG A 208 -9.09 14.85 1.37
N MET A 209 -7.99 15.56 1.57
CA MET A 209 -6.65 14.99 1.70
C MET A 209 -6.02 15.48 3.00
N GLN A 210 -5.70 14.56 3.88
CA GLN A 210 -5.06 14.83 5.16
C GLN A 210 -3.62 14.30 5.14
N ARG A 211 -2.67 15.13 5.56
CA ARG A 211 -1.27 14.73 5.76
C ARG A 211 -1.14 13.90 7.03
N VAL A 212 -0.45 12.78 6.93
CA VAL A 212 -0.08 11.96 8.08
C VAL A 212 1.39 11.58 7.96
N ASP A 213 2.17 11.99 8.93
CA ASP A 213 3.60 11.74 9.02
C ASP A 213 3.86 10.84 10.24
N VAL A 214 4.55 9.73 10.04
CA VAL A 214 4.86 8.74 11.10
C VAL A 214 6.32 8.33 11.01
N PRO A 215 7.08 8.28 12.12
CA PRO A 215 8.41 7.69 12.13
C PRO A 215 8.32 6.18 11.95
N LEU A 216 8.92 5.66 10.88
CA LEU A 216 9.02 4.23 10.56
C LEU A 216 10.25 3.63 11.22
N SER A 217 10.07 2.62 12.04
CA SER A 217 11.16 1.87 12.67
C SER A 217 11.64 0.79 11.68
N LEU A 218 12.71 1.09 10.96
CA LEU A 218 13.24 0.22 9.90
C LEU A 218 14.13 -0.92 10.44
N GLY A 219 14.73 -0.73 11.61
CA GLY A 219 15.58 -1.73 12.24
C GLY A 219 16.20 -1.25 13.54
N THR A 220 16.67 -2.18 14.35
CA THR A 220 17.34 -1.89 15.63
C THR A 220 18.82 -1.52 15.47
N THR A 221 19.36 -1.68 14.27
CA THR A 221 20.71 -1.27 13.85
C THR A 221 20.68 -0.81 12.40
N ALA A 222 21.69 -0.05 11.95
CA ALA A 222 21.82 0.34 10.55
C ALA A 222 21.87 -0.89 9.61
N ARG A 223 22.52 -1.97 10.04
CA ARG A 223 22.59 -3.23 9.29
C ARG A 223 21.23 -3.88 9.14
N SER A 224 20.46 -4.04 10.22
CA SER A 224 19.12 -4.63 10.16
C SER A 224 18.14 -3.77 9.36
N ALA A 225 18.24 -2.44 9.44
CA ALA A 225 17.46 -1.52 8.62
C ALA A 225 17.81 -1.65 7.12
N ALA A 226 19.09 -1.78 6.77
CA ALA A 226 19.53 -2.01 5.41
C ALA A 226 19.04 -3.37 4.87
N GLN A 227 19.12 -4.43 5.68
CA GLN A 227 18.56 -5.74 5.33
C GLN A 227 17.06 -5.68 5.06
N PHE A 228 16.30 -4.97 5.91
CA PHE A 228 14.88 -4.76 5.68
C PHE A 228 14.61 -3.99 4.39
N ALA A 229 15.32 -2.88 4.15
CA ALA A 229 15.16 -2.08 2.93
C ALA A 229 15.42 -2.87 1.64
N LEU A 230 16.36 -3.84 1.66
CA LEU A 230 16.61 -4.74 0.53
C LEU A 230 15.49 -5.76 0.30
N GLN A 231 14.59 -5.95 1.24
CA GLN A 231 13.44 -6.84 1.09
C GLN A 231 12.19 -6.09 0.60
N VAL A 232 12.01 -4.84 1.01
CA VAL A 232 10.78 -4.06 0.77
C VAL A 232 11.10 -2.67 0.25
N GLY A 233 10.30 -2.18 -0.69
CA GLY A 233 10.42 -0.81 -1.20
C GLY A 233 11.33 -0.67 -2.43
N PRO A 234 11.61 0.57 -2.84
CA PRO A 234 12.26 0.86 -4.13
C PRO A 234 13.67 0.26 -4.28
N VAL A 235 14.47 0.24 -3.20
CA VAL A 235 15.82 -0.34 -3.27
C VAL A 235 15.80 -1.85 -3.45
N SER A 236 14.77 -2.54 -2.96
CA SER A 236 14.56 -3.98 -3.17
C SER A 236 14.43 -4.33 -4.66
N ARG A 237 13.66 -3.52 -5.40
CA ARG A 237 13.55 -3.67 -6.85
C ARG A 237 14.89 -3.41 -7.54
N PHE A 238 15.54 -2.29 -7.24
CA PHE A 238 16.84 -1.94 -7.80
C PHE A 238 17.90 -3.03 -7.56
N ALA A 239 17.97 -3.58 -6.34
CA ALA A 239 18.92 -4.62 -5.99
C ALA A 239 18.71 -5.91 -6.80
N ARG A 240 17.46 -6.29 -7.07
CA ARG A 240 17.16 -7.46 -7.92
C ARG A 240 17.53 -7.23 -9.38
N GLU A 241 17.23 -6.05 -9.91
CA GLU A 241 17.56 -5.68 -11.28
C GLU A 241 19.08 -5.56 -11.51
N SER A 242 19.83 -5.28 -10.46
CA SER A 242 21.30 -5.19 -10.50
C SER A 242 22.02 -6.55 -10.50
N GLY A 243 21.35 -7.62 -10.07
CA GLY A 243 21.93 -8.97 -9.95
C GLY A 243 22.35 -9.34 -8.52
N PHE A 244 22.24 -10.62 -8.21
CA PHE A 244 22.48 -11.14 -6.84
C PHE A 244 23.93 -10.95 -6.38
N GLU A 245 24.89 -10.94 -7.29
CA GLU A 245 26.32 -10.72 -7.02
C GLU A 245 26.60 -9.34 -6.44
N HIS A 246 25.76 -8.35 -6.69
CA HIS A 246 25.88 -6.99 -6.21
C HIS A 246 25.21 -6.74 -4.85
N LEU A 247 24.44 -7.69 -4.34
CA LEU A 247 23.70 -7.54 -3.06
C LEU A 247 24.61 -7.17 -1.88
N PRO A 248 25.81 -7.74 -1.68
CA PRO A 248 26.69 -7.34 -0.59
C PRO A 248 27.13 -5.88 -0.70
N THR A 249 27.48 -5.42 -1.90
CA THR A 249 27.91 -4.04 -2.16
C THR A 249 26.78 -3.04 -1.89
N ILE A 250 25.56 -3.37 -2.35
CA ILE A 250 24.37 -2.54 -2.14
C ILE A 250 24.01 -2.52 -0.65
N LEU A 251 24.03 -3.66 0.03
CA LEU A 251 23.73 -3.75 1.46
C LEU A 251 24.68 -2.89 2.29
N ASP A 252 25.98 -3.00 2.04
CA ASP A 252 27.00 -2.21 2.75
C ASP A 252 26.87 -0.71 2.47
N ALA A 253 26.47 -0.32 1.26
CA ALA A 253 26.22 1.08 0.91
C ALA A 253 24.99 1.64 1.64
N VAL A 254 23.90 0.88 1.69
CA VAL A 254 22.68 1.28 2.40
C VAL A 254 22.92 1.34 3.91
N GLU A 255 23.65 0.37 4.48
CA GLU A 255 24.05 0.40 5.90
C GLU A 255 24.84 1.66 6.24
N ARG A 256 25.89 1.99 5.44
CA ARG A 256 26.67 3.21 5.64
C ARG A 256 25.83 4.48 5.54
N ALA A 257 24.80 4.50 4.66
CA ALA A 257 23.90 5.64 4.56
C ALA A 257 22.94 5.76 5.75
N PHE A 258 22.54 4.65 6.35
CA PHE A 258 21.67 4.64 7.54
C PHE A 258 22.43 4.87 8.85
N ALA A 259 23.70 4.53 8.93
CA ALA A 259 24.49 4.65 10.17
C ALA A 259 24.45 6.06 10.82
N PRO A 260 24.61 7.17 10.08
CA PRO A 260 24.52 8.52 10.66
C PRO A 260 23.10 8.94 11.05
N LEU A 261 22.08 8.18 10.60
CA LEU A 261 20.67 8.44 10.89
C LEU A 261 20.14 7.58 12.05
N ALA A 262 21.00 6.73 12.63
CA ALA A 262 20.64 5.93 13.77
C ALA A 262 20.51 6.81 15.05
N GLU A 263 19.48 6.53 15.84
CA GLU A 263 19.29 7.13 17.16
C GLU A 263 20.33 6.59 18.18
N ALA A 264 20.34 7.15 19.40
CA ALA A 264 21.35 6.83 20.43
C ALA A 264 21.48 5.33 20.74
N GLU A 265 20.41 4.54 20.59
CA GLU A 265 20.39 3.09 20.82
C GLU A 265 20.67 2.28 19.55
N GLY A 266 21.07 2.94 18.44
CA GLY A 266 21.35 2.30 17.16
C GLY A 266 20.13 2.07 16.27
N GLN A 267 18.93 2.35 16.76
CA GLN A 267 17.69 2.19 16.01
C GLN A 267 17.60 3.20 14.86
N VAL A 268 17.23 2.72 13.67
CA VAL A 268 17.00 3.57 12.50
C VAL A 268 15.51 3.86 12.36
N ARG A 269 15.15 5.13 12.56
CA ARG A 269 13.79 5.65 12.32
C ARG A 269 13.84 6.72 11.26
N LEU A 270 13.05 6.54 10.22
CA LEU A 270 12.92 7.52 9.13
C LEU A 270 11.45 7.89 8.95
N ASN A 271 11.21 9.14 8.58
CA ASN A 271 9.85 9.61 8.37
C ASN A 271 9.18 8.88 7.21
N GLY A 272 7.91 8.49 7.41
CA GLY A 272 6.99 8.06 6.38
C GLY A 272 5.86 9.06 6.27
N SER A 273 5.69 9.63 5.09
CA SER A 273 4.72 10.70 4.81
C SER A 273 3.66 10.23 3.84
N THR A 274 2.39 10.34 4.23
CA THR A 274 1.25 9.85 3.46
C THR A 274 0.15 10.90 3.31
N TRP A 275 -0.72 10.67 2.33
CA TRP A 275 -2.05 11.23 2.27
C TRP A 275 -3.05 10.21 2.79
N ILE A 276 -3.92 10.61 3.70
CA ILE A 276 -5.21 9.95 3.92
C ILE A 276 -6.24 10.69 3.06
N VAL A 277 -6.81 9.98 2.12
CA VAL A 277 -7.77 10.53 1.15
C VAL A 277 -9.14 10.01 1.47
N SER A 278 -10.14 10.88 1.50
CA SER A 278 -11.54 10.52 1.65
C SER A 278 -12.40 11.24 0.62
N ALA A 279 -13.40 10.55 0.09
CA ALA A 279 -14.35 11.08 -0.87
C ALA A 279 -15.71 10.40 -0.73
N THR A 280 -16.77 11.01 -1.23
CA THR A 280 -18.15 10.51 -1.12
C THR A 280 -18.75 10.28 -2.51
N ASN A 281 -19.53 9.22 -2.67
CA ASN A 281 -20.33 9.00 -3.87
C ASN A 281 -21.64 9.80 -3.77
N PRO A 282 -21.85 10.84 -4.59
CA PRO A 282 -23.08 11.65 -4.53
C PRO A 282 -24.33 10.92 -5.08
N GLY A 283 -24.14 9.79 -5.75
CA GLY A 283 -25.22 9.02 -6.40
C GLY A 283 -25.15 9.04 -7.91
#